data_10a65313453955841cfb184817e64078
#
_entry.id   10a65313453955841cfb184817e64078
#
_cell.length_a   1.000
_cell.length_b   1.000
_cell.length_c   1.000
_cell.angle_alpha   90.00
_cell.angle_beta   90.00
_cell.angle_gamma   90.00
#
_symmetry.space_group_name_H-M   'P 1'
#
loop_
_entity.id
_entity.type
_entity.pdbx_description
1 polymer ?
#
loop_
_entity_poly.entity_id
_entity_poly.type
_entity_poly.pdbx_seq_one_letter_code
_entity_poly.pdbx_strand_id
1 'polypeptide(L)'
;MKNLLKMAFIAAAIFVASCGKSDDQTNNQTNNQTNNQTNNQTNNQTNNNNNNLVGSWIIESETENGIAKVLNECEKKNTYTFTADNKYSLVSYDKNPANNQCKENLEEGTYTITGKQIVLTEKGDRIGEADEATFSIANNKLTLTFEDFNQSSSATETTVYIYKRK
;
A
#
# COMPACT_ATOMS: atom_id res chain seq x y z
N MET A 1 -16.32 -0.84 16.80
CA MET A 1 -16.79 0.17 15.83
C MET A 1 -15.71 1.23 15.77
N LYS A 2 -14.73 1.04 14.89
CA LYS A 2 -13.73 2.08 14.60
C LYS A 2 -14.38 3.04 13.61
N ASN A 3 -14.81 4.20 14.07
CA ASN A 3 -15.13 5.33 13.20
C ASN A 3 -13.77 5.89 12.74
N LEU A 4 -13.22 5.35 11.68
CA LEU A 4 -12.14 5.98 10.94
C LEU A 4 -12.70 7.28 10.36
N LEU A 5 -12.31 8.40 10.96
CA LEU A 5 -12.60 9.73 10.45
C LEU A 5 -11.69 9.94 9.24
N LYS A 6 -12.17 9.52 8.05
CA LYS A 6 -11.46 9.66 6.79
C LYS A 6 -11.37 11.14 6.43
N MET A 7 -10.18 11.72 6.51
CA MET A 7 -9.92 13.09 6.09
C MET A 7 -9.24 13.14 4.73
N ALA A 8 -9.92 13.80 3.80
CA ALA A 8 -9.41 14.06 2.46
C ALA A 8 -8.29 15.10 2.51
N PHE A 9 -7.08 14.73 2.09
CA PHE A 9 -6.01 15.67 1.79
C PHE A 9 -6.19 16.20 0.37
N ILE A 10 -6.51 17.49 0.25
CA ILE A 10 -6.45 18.22 -1.01
C ILE A 10 -5.00 18.66 -1.21
N ALA A 11 -4.24 17.93 -1.99
CA ALA A 11 -2.92 18.35 -2.44
C ALA A 11 -3.08 19.44 -3.53
N ALA A 12 -2.86 20.69 -3.18
CA ALA A 12 -2.78 21.80 -4.14
C ALA A 12 -1.43 21.72 -4.88
N ALA A 13 -1.45 21.22 -6.12
CA ALA A 13 -0.30 21.25 -7.01
C ALA A 13 -0.09 22.68 -7.53
N ILE A 14 0.95 23.36 -7.08
CA ILE A 14 1.40 24.65 -7.61
C ILE A 14 2.28 24.38 -8.84
N PHE A 15 1.73 24.58 -10.04
CA PHE A 15 2.51 24.60 -11.28
C PHE A 15 3.24 25.94 -11.41
N VAL A 16 4.56 25.95 -11.27
CA VAL A 16 5.40 27.06 -11.69
C VAL A 16 5.78 26.83 -13.15
N ALA A 17 5.13 27.52 -14.05
CA ALA A 17 5.54 27.62 -15.44
C ALA A 17 6.75 28.55 -15.54
N SER A 18 7.94 28.01 -15.85
CA SER A 18 9.09 28.80 -16.26
C SER A 18 9.22 28.71 -17.78
N CYS A 19 8.90 29.83 -18.45
CA CYS A 19 9.13 30.04 -19.87
C CYS A 19 10.51 30.68 -20.01
N GLY A 20 11.42 30.03 -20.74
CA GLY A 20 12.73 30.56 -21.09
C GLY A 20 13.06 30.19 -22.53
N LYS A 21 12.97 31.19 -23.41
CA LYS A 21 13.23 31.18 -24.85
C LYS A 21 14.71 31.57 -25.09
N SER A 22 15.43 30.86 -25.95
CA SER A 22 16.44 31.46 -26.83
C SER A 22 16.91 30.46 -27.88
N ASP A 23 16.89 30.95 -29.09
CA ASP A 23 17.39 30.39 -30.36
C ASP A 23 18.91 30.24 -30.34
N ASP A 24 19.51 29.27 -31.03
CA ASP A 24 20.31 29.52 -32.26
C ASP A 24 20.78 28.20 -32.91
N GLN A 25 20.86 28.24 -34.23
CA GLN A 25 21.24 27.20 -35.15
C GLN A 25 22.76 26.95 -35.12
N THR A 26 23.24 25.75 -35.43
CA THR A 26 24.23 25.48 -36.50
C THR A 26 24.36 23.99 -36.78
N ASN A 27 24.25 23.66 -38.06
CA ASN A 27 24.58 22.38 -38.69
C ASN A 27 26.03 21.93 -38.42
N ASN A 28 26.23 20.62 -38.22
CA ASN A 28 27.21 19.86 -39.02
C ASN A 28 27.02 18.32 -38.85
N GLN A 29 26.90 17.66 -39.99
CA GLN A 29 26.97 16.22 -40.15
C GLN A 29 28.40 15.70 -39.85
N THR A 30 28.49 14.61 -39.13
CA THR A 30 29.57 13.59 -39.37
C THR A 30 29.06 12.25 -38.83
N ASN A 31 28.97 11.28 -39.73
CA ASN A 31 28.77 9.86 -39.47
C ASN A 31 29.88 9.31 -38.58
N ASN A 32 29.52 8.56 -37.55
CA ASN A 32 30.28 7.39 -37.15
C ASN A 32 29.38 6.40 -36.39
N GLN A 33 29.17 5.23 -36.95
CA GLN A 33 28.65 4.05 -36.32
C GLN A 33 29.58 3.63 -35.19
N THR A 34 29.05 3.54 -34.00
CA THR A 34 29.64 2.69 -32.97
C THR A 34 28.47 2.03 -32.19
N ASN A 35 28.36 0.72 -32.39
CA ASN A 35 27.52 -0.17 -31.61
C ASN A 35 27.90 -0.02 -30.14
N ASN A 36 26.98 0.46 -29.33
CA ASN A 36 26.98 0.21 -27.89
C ASN A 36 25.61 -0.28 -27.47
N GLN A 37 25.55 -1.58 -27.24
CA GLN A 37 24.48 -2.21 -26.45
C GLN A 37 24.48 -1.57 -25.08
N THR A 38 23.59 -0.60 -24.84
CA THR A 38 23.25 -0.17 -23.49
C THR A 38 22.10 -1.03 -23.04
N ASN A 39 22.39 -2.02 -22.22
CA ASN A 39 21.42 -2.80 -21.49
C ASN A 39 20.45 -1.87 -20.78
N ASN A 40 19.21 -1.83 -21.25
CA ASN A 40 18.06 -1.31 -20.51
C ASN A 40 17.75 -2.23 -19.33
N GLN A 41 18.45 -2.05 -18.22
CA GLN A 41 18.09 -2.59 -16.91
C GLN A 41 17.42 -1.51 -16.06
N THR A 42 16.27 -1.00 -16.46
CA THR A 42 15.57 -0.03 -15.62
C THR A 42 14.05 -0.25 -15.61
N ASN A 43 13.57 -1.50 -15.69
CA ASN A 43 12.11 -1.73 -15.58
C ASN A 43 11.70 -3.07 -14.93
N ASN A 44 12.53 -3.72 -14.11
CA ASN A 44 12.17 -5.02 -13.55
C ASN A 44 11.91 -5.03 -12.03
N GLN A 45 11.99 -3.89 -11.30
CA GLN A 45 11.73 -3.93 -9.86
C GLN A 45 10.25 -3.78 -9.49
N THR A 46 9.45 -3.12 -10.31
CA THR A 46 8.03 -2.91 -10.00
C THR A 46 7.21 -4.20 -10.20
N ASN A 47 7.55 -5.02 -11.20
CA ASN A 47 6.82 -6.26 -11.49
C ASN A 47 7.14 -7.41 -10.50
N ASN A 48 8.33 -7.42 -9.89
CA ASN A 48 8.69 -8.49 -8.95
C ASN A 48 7.97 -8.36 -7.60
N ASN A 49 7.65 -7.14 -7.16
CA ASN A 49 6.95 -6.92 -5.90
C ASN A 49 5.49 -7.37 -5.99
N ASN A 50 4.81 -7.14 -7.12
CA ASN A 50 3.43 -7.58 -7.33
C ASN A 50 3.30 -9.10 -7.31
N ASN A 51 4.19 -9.82 -7.98
CA ASN A 51 4.15 -11.28 -8.01
C ASN A 51 4.38 -11.90 -6.62
N ASN A 52 5.19 -11.25 -5.78
CA ASN A 52 5.43 -11.72 -4.41
C ASN A 52 4.28 -11.41 -3.45
N LEU A 53 3.46 -10.39 -3.72
CA LEU A 53 2.31 -10.04 -2.89
C LEU A 53 1.13 -11.00 -3.13
N VAL A 54 0.93 -11.46 -4.36
CA VAL A 54 -0.19 -12.35 -4.73
C VAL A 54 -0.21 -13.61 -3.86
N GLY A 55 -1.35 -13.90 -3.26
CA GLY A 55 -1.56 -15.04 -2.37
C GLY A 55 -2.34 -14.66 -1.11
N SER A 56 -2.45 -15.59 -0.19
CA SER A 56 -3.17 -15.41 1.08
C SER A 56 -2.20 -15.26 2.24
N TRP A 57 -2.51 -14.32 3.13
CA TRP A 57 -1.67 -13.87 4.22
C TRP A 57 -2.49 -13.82 5.51
N ILE A 58 -2.13 -14.65 6.48
CA ILE A 58 -2.80 -14.66 7.79
C ILE A 58 -2.02 -13.81 8.79
N ILE A 59 -2.72 -13.05 9.62
CA ILE A 59 -2.10 -12.17 10.60
C ILE A 59 -1.22 -12.93 11.59
N GLU A 60 -0.06 -12.39 11.89
CA GLU A 60 0.88 -12.90 12.89
C GLU A 60 0.97 -11.95 14.09
N SER A 61 1.06 -10.65 13.84
CA SER A 61 1.13 -9.63 14.89
C SER A 61 0.61 -8.28 14.43
N GLU A 62 0.24 -7.47 15.40
CA GLU A 62 -0.16 -6.06 15.25
C GLU A 62 0.57 -5.22 16.29
N THR A 63 1.02 -4.02 15.89
CA THR A 63 1.70 -3.06 16.75
C THR A 63 1.09 -1.70 16.50
N GLU A 64 0.65 -1.01 17.54
CA GLU A 64 0.13 0.36 17.49
C GLU A 64 1.12 1.29 18.21
N ASN A 65 1.65 2.29 17.50
CA ASN A 65 2.65 3.25 18.04
C ASN A 65 3.84 2.58 18.74
N GLY A 66 4.33 1.45 18.17
CA GLY A 66 5.43 0.67 18.72
C GLY A 66 5.05 -0.26 19.87
N ILE A 67 3.78 -0.30 20.28
CA ILE A 67 3.29 -1.17 21.36
C ILE A 67 2.61 -2.39 20.74
N ALA A 68 3.09 -3.58 21.08
CA ALA A 68 2.49 -4.83 20.59
C ALA A 68 1.09 -5.03 21.15
N LYS A 69 0.14 -5.31 20.26
CA LYS A 69 -1.23 -5.69 20.62
C LYS A 69 -1.36 -7.19 20.80
N VAL A 70 -2.03 -7.59 21.83
CA VAL A 70 -2.37 -9.01 22.04
C VAL A 70 -3.58 -9.36 21.19
N LEU A 71 -3.36 -10.13 20.13
CA LEU A 71 -4.45 -10.61 19.26
C LEU A 71 -5.26 -11.68 19.99
N ASN A 72 -6.58 -11.54 20.01
CA ASN A 72 -7.48 -12.57 20.50
C ASN A 72 -7.65 -13.71 19.47
N GLU A 73 -8.28 -14.81 19.84
CA GLU A 73 -8.47 -16.01 19.01
C GLU A 73 -9.30 -15.76 17.73
N CYS A 74 -10.09 -14.68 17.70
CA CYS A 74 -10.82 -14.28 16.50
C CYS A 74 -9.90 -13.51 15.57
N GLU A 75 -9.23 -12.48 16.08
CA GLU A 75 -8.30 -11.64 15.31
C GLU A 75 -7.16 -12.43 14.66
N LYS A 76 -6.67 -13.48 15.31
CA LYS A 76 -5.64 -14.40 14.75
C LYS A 76 -6.05 -15.09 13.44
N LYS A 77 -7.32 -15.02 13.06
CA LYS A 77 -7.85 -15.60 11.83
C LYS A 77 -7.88 -14.59 10.68
N ASN A 78 -7.62 -13.32 10.95
CA ASN A 78 -7.66 -12.25 9.94
C ASN A 78 -6.73 -12.61 8.78
N THR A 79 -7.27 -12.55 7.58
CA THR A 79 -6.57 -13.02 6.38
C THR A 79 -6.76 -12.03 5.23
N TYR A 80 -5.67 -11.48 4.71
CA TYR A 80 -5.64 -10.82 3.40
C TYR A 80 -5.45 -11.84 2.29
N THR A 81 -6.12 -11.61 1.18
CA THR A 81 -5.84 -12.32 -0.09
C THR A 81 -5.68 -11.28 -1.19
N PHE A 82 -4.54 -11.33 -1.88
CA PHE A 82 -4.23 -10.49 -3.04
C PHE A 82 -4.20 -11.33 -4.29
N THR A 83 -4.80 -10.86 -5.38
CA THR A 83 -4.90 -11.56 -6.66
C THR A 83 -4.08 -10.85 -7.75
N ALA A 84 -3.74 -11.56 -8.82
CA ALA A 84 -2.92 -11.03 -9.90
C ALA A 84 -3.64 -9.95 -10.75
N ASP A 85 -4.97 -9.87 -10.66
CA ASP A 85 -5.81 -8.87 -11.31
C ASP A 85 -6.03 -7.62 -10.43
N ASN A 86 -5.12 -7.39 -9.47
CA ASN A 86 -5.12 -6.23 -8.58
C ASN A 86 -6.37 -6.12 -7.70
N LYS A 87 -6.97 -7.23 -7.33
CA LYS A 87 -8.05 -7.27 -6.34
C LYS A 87 -7.54 -7.80 -5.02
N TYR A 88 -8.15 -7.35 -3.94
CA TYR A 88 -7.91 -7.90 -2.61
C TYR A 88 -9.22 -8.24 -1.92
N SER A 89 -9.10 -9.12 -0.92
CA SER A 89 -10.11 -9.30 0.10
C SER A 89 -9.44 -9.39 1.47
N LEU A 90 -10.09 -8.82 2.48
CA LEU A 90 -9.76 -8.96 3.88
C LEU A 90 -10.91 -9.66 4.58
N VAL A 91 -10.67 -10.87 5.07
CA VAL A 91 -11.58 -11.54 6.01
C VAL A 91 -11.08 -11.25 7.40
N SER A 92 -11.84 -10.47 8.16
CA SER A 92 -11.53 -10.11 9.54
C SER A 92 -12.56 -10.68 10.50
N TYR A 93 -12.16 -10.92 11.75
CA TYR A 93 -13.01 -11.49 12.76
C TYR A 93 -12.98 -10.67 14.02
N ASP A 94 -14.16 -10.18 14.43
CA ASP A 94 -14.37 -9.50 15.70
C ASP A 94 -14.90 -10.47 16.74
N LYS A 95 -14.38 -10.38 17.97
CA LYS A 95 -14.92 -11.12 19.09
C LYS A 95 -16.20 -10.45 19.62
N ASN A 96 -17.33 -11.14 19.57
CA ASN A 96 -18.57 -10.66 20.15
C ASN A 96 -18.47 -10.71 21.69
N PRO A 97 -18.57 -9.55 22.40
CA PRO A 97 -18.41 -9.51 23.84
C PRO A 97 -19.52 -10.22 24.60
N ALA A 98 -20.71 -10.38 24.00
CA ALA A 98 -21.85 -11.01 24.66
C ALA A 98 -21.77 -12.54 24.72
N ASN A 99 -21.15 -13.18 23.73
CA ASN A 99 -21.13 -14.65 23.64
C ASN A 99 -19.75 -15.24 23.30
N ASN A 100 -18.72 -14.40 23.23
CA ASN A 100 -17.34 -14.78 22.85
C ASN A 100 -17.20 -15.44 21.48
N GLN A 101 -18.22 -15.40 20.62
CA GLN A 101 -18.13 -15.93 19.26
C GLN A 101 -17.43 -14.95 18.33
N CYS A 102 -16.76 -15.48 17.31
CA CYS A 102 -16.15 -14.66 16.27
C CYS A 102 -17.21 -14.27 15.23
N LYS A 103 -17.36 -12.98 14.98
CA LYS A 103 -18.15 -12.45 13.86
C LYS A 103 -17.22 -12.19 12.71
N GLU A 104 -17.51 -12.78 11.58
CA GLU A 104 -16.78 -12.56 10.32
C GLU A 104 -17.24 -11.26 9.66
N ASN A 105 -16.29 -10.49 9.14
CA ASN A 105 -16.49 -9.35 8.27
C ASN A 105 -15.65 -9.57 7.01
N LEU A 106 -16.23 -9.28 5.86
CA LEU A 106 -15.56 -9.36 4.56
C LEU A 106 -15.46 -7.94 3.98
N GLU A 107 -14.25 -7.57 3.61
CA GLU A 107 -13.92 -6.39 2.85
C GLU A 107 -13.34 -6.84 1.51
N GLU A 108 -13.78 -6.25 0.41
CA GLU A 108 -13.29 -6.52 -0.94
C GLU A 108 -12.99 -5.21 -1.65
N GLY A 109 -11.95 -5.23 -2.47
CA GLY A 109 -11.57 -4.04 -3.21
C GLY A 109 -10.49 -4.28 -4.23
N THR A 110 -9.87 -3.19 -4.67
CA THR A 110 -8.75 -3.19 -5.59
C THR A 110 -7.52 -2.58 -4.92
N TYR A 111 -6.34 -2.96 -5.39
CA TYR A 111 -5.11 -2.34 -4.90
C TYR A 111 -4.24 -1.84 -6.06
N THR A 112 -3.43 -0.83 -5.77
CA THR A 112 -2.39 -0.35 -6.66
C THR A 112 -1.07 -0.29 -5.90
N ILE A 113 0.06 -0.49 -6.61
CA ILE A 113 1.39 -0.45 -6.02
C ILE A 113 2.26 0.55 -6.76
N THR A 114 2.93 1.41 -6.00
CA THR A 114 3.94 2.35 -6.49
C THR A 114 5.17 2.27 -5.58
N GLY A 115 6.20 1.59 -6.05
CA GLY A 115 7.41 1.35 -5.26
C GLY A 115 7.14 0.48 -4.03
N LYS A 116 7.20 1.08 -2.84
CA LYS A 116 6.88 0.43 -1.55
C LYS A 116 5.51 0.82 -1.01
N GLN A 117 4.77 1.66 -1.70
CA GLN A 117 3.43 2.05 -1.31
C GLN A 117 2.41 1.12 -1.93
N ILE A 118 1.40 0.76 -1.16
CA ILE A 118 0.19 0.09 -1.59
C ILE A 118 -1.00 0.96 -1.22
N VAL A 119 -1.93 1.13 -2.15
CA VAL A 119 -3.19 1.84 -1.95
C VAL A 119 -4.30 0.80 -2.08
N LEU A 120 -5.10 0.66 -1.04
CA LEU A 120 -6.25 -0.25 -0.95
C LEU A 120 -7.52 0.57 -1.09
N THR A 121 -8.34 0.28 -2.11
CA THR A 121 -9.61 0.96 -2.34
C THR A 121 -10.74 -0.05 -2.15
N GLU A 122 -11.50 0.09 -1.07
CA GLU A 122 -12.63 -0.79 -0.78
C GLU A 122 -13.75 -0.59 -1.82
N LYS A 123 -14.46 -1.66 -2.10
CA LYS A 123 -15.62 -1.64 -3.01
C LYS A 123 -16.74 -0.79 -2.40
N GLY A 124 -17.02 0.34 -3.04
CA GLY A 124 -18.03 1.29 -2.59
C GLY A 124 -17.45 2.55 -1.92
N ASP A 125 -16.14 2.61 -1.71
CA ASP A 125 -15.47 3.82 -1.27
C ASP A 125 -15.64 4.97 -2.27
N ARG A 126 -15.66 6.17 -1.73
CA ARG A 126 -15.62 7.39 -2.54
C ARG A 126 -14.17 7.69 -2.96
N ILE A 127 -14.04 8.48 -4.00
CA ILE A 127 -12.72 8.97 -4.44
C ILE A 127 -12.06 9.70 -3.24
N GLY A 128 -10.85 9.25 -2.87
CA GLY A 128 -10.08 9.81 -1.75
C GLY A 128 -10.31 9.15 -0.39
N GLU A 129 -11.07 8.05 -0.34
CA GLU A 129 -11.28 7.27 0.89
C GLU A 129 -10.43 5.98 0.94
N ALA A 130 -9.47 5.84 0.02
CA ALA A 130 -8.58 4.68 -0.01
C ALA A 130 -7.60 4.67 1.17
N ASP A 131 -7.28 3.49 1.66
CA ASP A 131 -6.27 3.29 2.69
C ASP A 131 -4.88 3.18 2.05
N GLU A 132 -3.93 3.98 2.53
CA GLU A 132 -2.56 3.99 2.05
C GLU A 132 -1.63 3.35 3.08
N ALA A 133 -0.77 2.44 2.62
CA ALA A 133 0.23 1.82 3.48
C ALA A 133 1.58 1.70 2.78
N THR A 134 2.65 1.67 3.54
CA THR A 134 3.90 1.11 3.06
C THR A 134 3.91 -0.40 3.27
N PHE A 135 4.49 -1.15 2.32
CA PHE A 135 4.58 -2.60 2.45
C PHE A 135 5.98 -3.14 2.17
N SER A 136 6.26 -4.26 2.77
CA SER A 136 7.46 -5.05 2.46
C SER A 136 7.16 -6.55 2.58
N ILE A 137 7.88 -7.35 1.77
CA ILE A 137 7.78 -8.81 1.83
C ILE A 137 9.19 -9.35 2.03
N ALA A 138 9.40 -10.04 3.14
CA ALA A 138 10.66 -10.69 3.48
C ALA A 138 10.39 -11.97 4.28
N ASN A 139 11.14 -13.04 4.01
CA ASN A 139 11.07 -14.30 4.75
C ASN A 139 9.64 -14.88 4.85
N ASN A 140 8.86 -14.82 3.76
CA ASN A 140 7.46 -15.22 3.70
C ASN A 140 6.54 -14.44 4.65
N LYS A 141 6.93 -13.23 5.04
CA LYS A 141 6.11 -12.31 5.81
C LYS A 141 5.83 -11.07 5.00
N LEU A 142 4.58 -10.63 5.03
CA LEU A 142 4.10 -9.34 4.53
C LEU A 142 3.99 -8.40 5.72
N THR A 143 4.66 -7.27 5.65
CA THR A 143 4.49 -6.16 6.60
C THR A 143 3.71 -5.06 5.92
N LEU A 144 2.63 -4.60 6.54
CA LEU A 144 1.87 -3.41 6.16
C LEU A 144 2.00 -2.37 7.26
N THR A 145 2.36 -1.15 6.91
CA THR A 145 2.46 -0.02 7.85
C THR A 145 1.53 1.08 7.40
N PHE A 146 0.53 1.38 8.22
CA PHE A 146 -0.40 2.48 8.05
C PHE A 146 0.01 3.64 8.95
N GLU A 147 -0.06 4.85 8.41
CA GLU A 147 0.23 6.10 9.14
C GLU A 147 -0.97 7.03 9.02
N ASP A 148 -1.61 7.30 10.15
CA ASP A 148 -2.78 8.17 10.24
C ASP A 148 -2.45 9.41 11.06
N PHE A 149 -2.78 10.60 10.55
CA PHE A 149 -2.63 11.83 11.31
C PHE A 149 -3.83 12.05 12.22
N ASN A 150 -3.62 11.93 13.51
CA ASN A 150 -4.65 12.23 14.51
C ASN A 150 -4.69 13.73 14.80
N GLN A 151 -5.72 14.42 14.30
CA GLN A 151 -5.88 15.86 14.49
C GLN A 151 -6.09 16.27 15.96
N SER A 152 -6.67 15.41 16.77
CA SER A 152 -6.97 15.72 18.18
C SER A 152 -5.70 15.74 19.02
N SER A 153 -4.74 14.86 18.72
CA SER A 153 -3.44 14.79 19.41
C SER A 153 -2.32 15.53 18.65
N SER A 154 -2.57 15.99 17.41
CA SER A 154 -1.56 16.55 16.50
C SER A 154 -0.37 15.61 16.32
N ALA A 155 -0.58 14.32 16.34
CA ALA A 155 0.44 13.28 16.22
C ALA A 155 0.10 12.31 15.09
N THR A 156 1.14 11.73 14.48
CA THR A 156 0.98 10.61 13.56
C THR A 156 0.88 9.32 14.37
N GLU A 157 -0.19 8.57 14.16
CA GLU A 157 -0.38 7.24 14.71
C GLU A 157 0.09 6.21 13.68
N THR A 158 0.90 5.25 14.11
CA THR A 158 1.44 4.21 13.23
C THR A 158 0.92 2.87 13.65
N THR A 159 0.29 2.15 12.71
CA THR A 159 -0.13 0.76 12.92
C THR A 159 0.65 -0.15 11.97
N VAL A 160 1.33 -1.15 12.53
CA VAL A 160 2.11 -2.14 11.79
C VAL A 160 1.47 -3.51 11.93
N TYR A 161 1.09 -4.09 10.81
CA TYR A 161 0.61 -5.46 10.73
C TYR A 161 1.66 -6.34 10.08
N ILE A 162 1.93 -7.50 10.70
CA ILE A 162 2.76 -8.54 10.11
C ILE A 162 1.88 -9.75 9.83
N TYR A 163 1.92 -10.20 8.59
CA TYR A 163 1.21 -11.38 8.13
C TYR A 163 2.22 -12.43 7.68
N LYS A 164 1.92 -13.69 7.87
CA LYS A 164 2.67 -14.82 7.28
C LYS A 164 1.88 -15.41 6.10
N ARG A 165 2.58 -15.92 5.14
CA ARG A 165 1.96 -16.61 4.00
C ARG A 165 1.20 -17.84 4.51
N LYS A 166 -0.02 -18.04 4.00
CA LYS A 166 -0.90 -19.14 4.36
C LYS A 166 -0.62 -20.37 3.51
#